data_ca2158b50f158c2ed41c0a205261c472
#
_entry.id   ca2158b50f158c2ed41c0a205261c472
#
_cell.length_a   1.000
_cell.length_b   1.000
_cell.length_c   1.000
_cell.angle_alpha   90.00
_cell.angle_beta   90.00
_cell.angle_gamma   90.00
#
_symmetry.space_group_name_H-M   'P 1'
#
loop_
_entity.id
_entity.type
_entity.pdbx_description
1 polymer ?
#
loop_
_entity_poly.entity_id
_entity_poly.type
_entity_poly.pdbx_seq_one_letter_code
_entity_poly.pdbx_strand_id
1 'polypeptide(L)'
;MVSDVAGTTTDVVKKSIELPNIGAALLIDTPGLDDKTELGELRTAQSLKILPKTDIAIVLLPVEQSFLDRLHALEIPVIKVHSKCDINPTKITDDVIAVSSTTGEGIATLLEAIARTINTEERYITEGICSAGDTVLLVMPQDSSAPKGRLIKPQVEVIRELLDRGCTPICCQPEGMVAALSALASPPKVVITDSSAFAVVKPLVPQGVALTSFSILFARYKGDIELFREGAKHLLSLPADAKILIAEACSHIPQSEDIGRVKLPRLLRKKLGEGITIDIVGGNDFPEDLTKYDIIIHCGACMFNRRYVLSRTSQAKQQGVAMTNYGVAMAAMLGIE
;
A
#
# COMPACT_ATOMS: atom_id res chain seq x y z
N MET A 1 -18.67 7.05 -19.93
CA MET A 1 -19.76 7.17 -20.92
C MET A 1 -20.96 7.74 -20.18
N VAL A 2 -21.58 8.79 -20.67
CA VAL A 2 -22.82 9.33 -20.08
C VAL A 2 -23.96 8.73 -20.87
N SER A 3 -24.97 8.14 -20.21
CA SER A 3 -26.13 7.52 -20.84
C SER A 3 -27.38 7.91 -20.08
N ASP A 4 -28.48 8.05 -20.79
CA ASP A 4 -29.81 8.30 -20.22
C ASP A 4 -30.48 7.04 -19.66
N VAL A 5 -29.82 5.86 -19.86
CA VAL A 5 -30.31 4.58 -19.38
C VAL A 5 -29.63 4.24 -18.06
N ALA A 6 -30.41 3.98 -17.02
CA ALA A 6 -29.89 3.50 -15.72
C ALA A 6 -29.21 2.12 -15.88
N GLY A 7 -28.14 1.88 -15.14
CA GLY A 7 -27.41 0.60 -15.16
C GLY A 7 -26.43 0.43 -16.34
N THR A 8 -26.03 1.50 -17.02
CA THR A 8 -25.11 1.44 -18.17
C THR A 8 -23.68 1.08 -17.78
N THR A 9 -23.25 1.36 -16.54
CA THR A 9 -21.93 0.97 -16.05
C THR A 9 -21.92 -0.52 -15.73
N THR A 10 -21.30 -1.33 -16.59
CA THR A 10 -21.24 -2.80 -16.44
C THR A 10 -20.01 -3.26 -15.68
N ASP A 11 -18.91 -2.51 -15.79
CA ASP A 11 -17.62 -2.84 -15.20
C ASP A 11 -17.11 -1.69 -14.32
N VAL A 12 -16.20 -2.04 -13.39
CA VAL A 12 -15.51 -1.05 -12.57
C VAL A 12 -14.60 -0.19 -13.43
N VAL A 13 -14.91 1.10 -13.51
CA VAL A 13 -14.11 2.07 -14.26
C VAL A 13 -13.18 2.81 -13.31
N LYS A 14 -11.90 2.88 -13.66
CA LYS A 14 -10.87 3.58 -12.89
C LYS A 14 -10.36 4.78 -13.67
N LYS A 15 -10.28 5.94 -13.02
CA LYS A 15 -9.75 7.17 -13.61
C LYS A 15 -8.82 7.86 -12.62
N SER A 16 -7.56 8.05 -13.01
CA SER A 16 -6.61 8.87 -12.25
C SER A 16 -6.90 10.34 -12.52
N ILE A 17 -6.96 11.14 -11.47
CA ILE A 17 -7.14 12.60 -11.54
C ILE A 17 -6.26 13.28 -10.49
N GLU A 18 -6.00 14.56 -10.70
CA GLU A 18 -5.39 15.45 -9.70
C GLU A 18 -6.50 16.27 -9.06
N LEU A 19 -6.68 16.16 -7.74
CA LEU A 19 -7.68 16.91 -7.01
C LEU A 19 -7.03 18.10 -6.27
N PRO A 20 -7.59 19.30 -6.36
CA PRO A 20 -7.08 20.47 -5.61
C PRO A 20 -7.01 20.17 -4.11
N ASN A 21 -5.91 20.55 -3.46
CA ASN A 21 -5.65 20.37 -2.02
C ASN A 21 -5.58 18.89 -1.54
N ILE A 22 -5.67 17.91 -2.45
CA ILE A 22 -5.63 16.48 -2.15
C ILE A 22 -4.45 15.80 -2.86
N GLY A 23 -4.15 16.24 -4.09
CA GLY A 23 -3.15 15.61 -4.95
C GLY A 23 -3.72 14.51 -5.84
N ALA A 24 -2.87 13.56 -6.22
CA ALA A 24 -3.24 12.46 -7.11
C ALA A 24 -4.27 11.52 -6.45
N ALA A 25 -5.40 11.32 -7.11
CA ALA A 25 -6.47 10.44 -6.67
C ALA A 25 -6.88 9.46 -7.77
N LEU A 26 -7.33 8.29 -7.36
CA LEU A 26 -7.93 7.29 -8.23
C LEU A 26 -9.45 7.25 -7.99
N LEU A 27 -10.22 7.80 -8.91
CA LEU A 27 -11.67 7.61 -8.91
C LEU A 27 -12.00 6.21 -9.39
N ILE A 28 -12.85 5.53 -8.64
CA ILE A 28 -13.34 4.20 -8.97
C ILE A 28 -14.85 4.28 -9.08
N ASP A 29 -15.37 4.23 -10.30
CA ASP A 29 -16.80 4.17 -10.58
C ASP A 29 -17.24 2.71 -10.52
N THR A 30 -18.27 2.44 -9.72
CA THR A 30 -18.81 1.09 -9.53
C THR A 30 -20.17 0.97 -10.17
N PRO A 31 -20.55 -0.20 -10.70
CA PRO A 31 -21.92 -0.47 -11.10
C PRO A 31 -22.91 -0.22 -9.97
N GLY A 32 -24.16 0.12 -10.32
CA GLY A 32 -25.25 0.28 -9.33
C GLY A 32 -25.43 -0.98 -8.49
N LEU A 33 -25.71 -0.79 -7.20
CA LEU A 33 -25.86 -1.87 -6.22
C LEU A 33 -27.31 -2.37 -6.11
N ASP A 34 -28.23 -1.76 -6.85
CA ASP A 34 -29.68 -1.96 -6.84
C ASP A 34 -30.17 -2.96 -7.93
N ASP A 35 -29.26 -3.49 -8.75
CA ASP A 35 -29.58 -4.47 -9.78
C ASP A 35 -29.70 -5.88 -9.18
N LYS A 36 -30.96 -6.38 -9.07
CA LYS A 36 -31.32 -7.70 -8.51
C LYS A 36 -31.27 -8.85 -9.53
N THR A 37 -30.67 -8.64 -10.69
CA THR A 37 -30.46 -9.71 -11.68
C THR A 37 -29.23 -10.55 -11.34
N GLU A 38 -29.10 -11.77 -11.90
CA GLU A 38 -27.87 -12.59 -11.75
C GLU A 38 -26.60 -11.81 -12.15
N LEU A 39 -26.70 -10.96 -13.16
CA LEU A 39 -25.63 -10.08 -13.60
C LEU A 39 -25.37 -8.98 -12.58
N GLY A 40 -26.41 -8.49 -11.89
CA GLY A 40 -26.33 -7.53 -10.78
C GLY A 40 -25.62 -8.10 -9.56
N GLU A 41 -25.84 -9.36 -9.21
CA GLU A 41 -25.11 -10.02 -8.12
C GLU A 41 -23.60 -10.13 -8.40
N LEU A 42 -23.22 -10.46 -9.64
CA LEU A 42 -21.81 -10.50 -10.05
C LEU A 42 -21.16 -9.09 -10.00
N ARG A 43 -21.90 -8.06 -10.44
CA ARG A 43 -21.48 -6.65 -10.38
C ARG A 43 -21.30 -6.17 -8.94
N THR A 44 -22.25 -6.50 -8.08
CA THR A 44 -22.20 -6.21 -6.64
C THR A 44 -20.98 -6.89 -6.01
N ALA A 45 -20.72 -8.16 -6.32
CA ALA A 45 -19.54 -8.87 -5.84
C ALA A 45 -18.22 -8.22 -6.30
N GLN A 46 -18.16 -7.70 -7.54
CA GLN A 46 -16.99 -6.95 -8.01
C GLN A 46 -16.83 -5.62 -7.29
N SER A 47 -17.92 -4.87 -7.08
CA SER A 47 -17.92 -3.62 -6.32
C SER A 47 -17.43 -3.85 -4.88
N LEU A 48 -17.86 -4.94 -4.24
CA LEU A 48 -17.42 -5.30 -2.89
C LEU A 48 -15.93 -5.63 -2.79
N LYS A 49 -15.31 -6.20 -3.82
CA LYS A 49 -13.86 -6.47 -3.87
C LYS A 49 -12.99 -5.20 -3.91
N ILE A 50 -13.60 -4.05 -4.16
CA ILE A 50 -12.89 -2.75 -4.20
C ILE A 50 -12.85 -2.10 -2.81
N LEU A 51 -13.83 -2.37 -1.96
CA LEU A 51 -13.96 -1.72 -0.65
C LEU A 51 -12.68 -1.76 0.18
N PRO A 52 -11.94 -2.89 0.27
CA PRO A 52 -10.67 -2.92 0.99
C PRO A 52 -9.58 -1.96 0.48
N LYS A 53 -9.76 -1.41 -0.74
CA LYS A 53 -8.83 -0.49 -1.40
C LYS A 53 -9.34 0.95 -1.43
N THR A 54 -10.50 1.21 -0.82
CA THR A 54 -11.21 2.49 -0.90
C THR A 54 -10.89 3.33 0.32
N ASP A 55 -10.31 4.51 0.14
CA ASP A 55 -10.02 5.44 1.23
C ASP A 55 -11.27 6.22 1.66
N ILE A 56 -12.14 6.58 0.71
CA ILE A 56 -13.44 7.25 0.93
C ILE A 56 -14.46 6.68 -0.02
N ALA A 57 -15.68 6.47 0.46
CA ALA A 57 -16.84 6.15 -0.35
C ALA A 57 -17.73 7.38 -0.55
N ILE A 58 -17.94 7.77 -1.80
CA ILE A 58 -18.97 8.75 -2.19
C ILE A 58 -20.22 7.97 -2.55
N VAL A 59 -21.24 8.05 -1.72
CA VAL A 59 -22.46 7.25 -1.86
C VAL A 59 -23.58 8.12 -2.42
N LEU A 60 -24.04 7.77 -3.62
CA LEU A 60 -25.18 8.45 -4.26
C LEU A 60 -26.48 7.91 -3.66
N LEU A 61 -27.32 8.83 -3.18
CA LEU A 61 -28.64 8.47 -2.61
C LEU A 61 -29.72 8.38 -3.70
N PRO A 62 -30.73 7.47 -3.52
CA PRO A 62 -30.92 6.56 -2.37
C PRO A 62 -30.00 5.35 -2.39
N VAL A 63 -29.70 4.80 -1.22
CA VAL A 63 -28.89 3.59 -1.03
C VAL A 63 -29.45 2.74 0.10
N GLU A 64 -29.29 1.43 0.04
CA GLU A 64 -29.72 0.51 1.10
C GLU A 64 -28.86 0.69 2.36
N GLN A 65 -29.51 0.67 3.54
CA GLN A 65 -28.84 0.80 4.83
C GLN A 65 -27.79 -0.31 5.06
N SER A 66 -28.05 -1.52 4.61
CA SER A 66 -27.13 -2.66 4.67
C SER A 66 -25.76 -2.38 4.04
N PHE A 67 -25.73 -1.59 2.96
CA PHE A 67 -24.48 -1.18 2.32
C PHE A 67 -23.73 -0.13 3.16
N LEU A 68 -24.43 0.84 3.74
CA LEU A 68 -23.84 1.81 4.66
C LEU A 68 -23.25 1.12 5.90
N ASP A 69 -23.97 0.15 6.47
CA ASP A 69 -23.51 -0.63 7.62
C ASP A 69 -22.21 -1.41 7.28
N ARG A 70 -22.12 -1.92 6.05
CA ARG A 70 -20.92 -2.60 5.57
C ARG A 70 -19.73 -1.65 5.39
N LEU A 71 -19.97 -0.45 4.88
CA LEU A 71 -18.91 0.58 4.79
C LEU A 71 -18.40 0.97 6.19
N HIS A 72 -19.32 1.14 7.14
CA HIS A 72 -18.99 1.42 8.55
C HIS A 72 -18.23 0.26 9.20
N ALA A 73 -18.63 -0.98 8.98
CA ALA A 73 -17.92 -2.16 9.49
C ALA A 73 -16.48 -2.29 8.95
N LEU A 74 -16.24 -1.75 7.75
CA LEU A 74 -14.92 -1.65 7.14
C LEU A 74 -14.19 -0.34 7.50
N GLU A 75 -14.77 0.49 8.37
CA GLU A 75 -14.25 1.80 8.76
C GLU A 75 -13.95 2.71 7.56
N ILE A 76 -14.73 2.59 6.47
CA ILE A 76 -14.59 3.43 5.29
C ILE A 76 -15.38 4.72 5.53
N PRO A 77 -14.74 5.90 5.53
CA PRO A 77 -15.45 7.17 5.60
C PRO A 77 -16.43 7.31 4.45
N VAL A 78 -17.65 7.77 4.77
CA VAL A 78 -18.76 7.90 3.82
C VAL A 78 -19.13 9.36 3.64
N ILE A 79 -19.19 9.82 2.40
CA ILE A 79 -19.78 11.10 2.02
C ILE A 79 -21.06 10.80 1.26
N LYS A 80 -22.21 11.16 1.83
CA LYS A 80 -23.51 10.99 1.20
C LYS A 80 -23.79 12.13 0.23
N VAL A 81 -24.20 11.79 -0.97
CA VAL A 81 -24.43 12.76 -2.05
C VAL A 81 -25.80 12.57 -2.67
N HIS A 82 -26.54 13.67 -2.80
CA HIS A 82 -27.76 13.74 -3.61
C HIS A 82 -27.41 14.33 -4.98
N SER A 83 -27.45 13.51 -6.02
CA SER A 83 -27.12 13.90 -7.39
C SER A 83 -28.31 14.49 -8.13
N LYS A 84 -28.04 15.26 -9.21
CA LYS A 84 -29.06 15.88 -10.07
C LYS A 84 -30.00 16.83 -9.29
N CYS A 85 -29.43 17.61 -8.35
CA CYS A 85 -30.20 18.55 -7.52
C CYS A 85 -30.90 19.64 -8.32
N ASP A 86 -30.45 19.93 -9.53
CA ASP A 86 -31.05 20.85 -10.51
C ASP A 86 -32.41 20.35 -11.04
N ILE A 87 -32.60 19.04 -11.11
CA ILE A 87 -33.85 18.42 -11.63
C ILE A 87 -34.71 17.90 -10.46
N ASN A 88 -34.07 17.43 -9.40
CA ASN A 88 -34.73 16.78 -8.28
C ASN A 88 -34.36 17.45 -6.95
N PRO A 89 -34.91 18.66 -6.66
CA PRO A 89 -34.61 19.36 -5.43
C PRO A 89 -35.18 18.61 -4.23
N THR A 90 -34.32 18.08 -3.39
CA THR A 90 -34.66 17.38 -2.16
C THR A 90 -34.34 18.25 -0.94
N LYS A 91 -35.13 18.14 0.15
CA LYS A 91 -34.73 18.73 1.44
C LYS A 91 -33.43 18.08 1.89
N ILE A 92 -32.36 18.85 1.86
CA ILE A 92 -31.01 18.43 2.24
C ILE A 92 -30.96 18.39 3.76
N THR A 93 -30.47 17.30 4.32
CA THR A 93 -30.07 17.21 5.73
C THR A 93 -28.59 17.62 5.84
N ASP A 94 -28.13 18.06 7.00
CA ASP A 94 -26.77 18.58 7.24
C ASP A 94 -25.64 17.60 6.87
N ASP A 95 -25.97 16.31 6.71
CA ASP A 95 -25.03 15.23 6.40
C ASP A 95 -25.06 14.78 4.91
N VAL A 96 -25.83 15.46 4.04
CA VAL A 96 -25.95 15.14 2.61
C VAL A 96 -25.57 16.31 1.75
N ILE A 97 -24.65 16.10 0.82
CA ILE A 97 -24.21 17.13 -0.14
C ILE A 97 -25.03 16.99 -1.43
N ALA A 98 -25.76 18.06 -1.80
CA ALA A 98 -26.43 18.08 -3.09
C ALA A 98 -25.47 18.56 -4.18
N VAL A 99 -25.50 17.85 -5.32
CA VAL A 99 -24.65 18.15 -6.46
C VAL A 99 -25.41 18.07 -7.78
N SER A 100 -25.03 18.94 -8.72
CA SER A 100 -25.42 18.84 -10.13
C SER A 100 -24.18 18.82 -11.02
N SER A 101 -24.03 17.78 -11.82
CA SER A 101 -22.98 17.73 -12.84
C SER A 101 -23.25 18.65 -14.03
N THR A 102 -24.49 19.11 -14.21
CA THR A 102 -24.90 19.99 -15.31
C THR A 102 -24.60 21.45 -14.97
N THR A 103 -24.94 21.88 -13.77
CA THR A 103 -24.76 23.28 -13.33
C THR A 103 -23.44 23.50 -12.59
N GLY A 104 -22.80 22.46 -12.09
CA GLY A 104 -21.62 22.53 -11.22
C GLY A 104 -21.95 22.82 -9.75
N GLU A 105 -23.22 22.95 -9.41
CA GLU A 105 -23.66 23.21 -8.03
C GLU A 105 -23.20 22.10 -7.09
N GLY A 106 -22.72 22.48 -5.89
CA GLY A 106 -22.29 21.58 -4.84
C GLY A 106 -20.94 20.87 -5.09
N ILE A 107 -20.34 20.94 -6.28
CA ILE A 107 -19.07 20.25 -6.58
C ILE A 107 -17.92 20.78 -5.72
N ALA A 108 -17.81 22.08 -5.51
CA ALA A 108 -16.79 22.67 -4.64
C ALA A 108 -16.93 22.16 -3.19
N THR A 109 -18.15 22.13 -2.66
CA THR A 109 -18.47 21.61 -1.33
C THR A 109 -18.10 20.13 -1.19
N LEU A 110 -18.38 19.32 -2.22
CA LEU A 110 -17.99 17.91 -2.26
C LEU A 110 -16.47 17.75 -2.22
N LEU A 111 -15.72 18.53 -3.00
CA LEU A 111 -14.25 18.50 -3.01
C LEU A 111 -13.66 18.90 -1.65
N GLU A 112 -14.21 19.93 -1.00
CA GLU A 112 -13.83 20.32 0.35
C GLU A 112 -14.12 19.24 1.39
N ALA A 113 -15.28 18.57 1.28
CA ALA A 113 -15.62 17.46 2.17
C ALA A 113 -14.65 16.27 2.00
N ILE A 114 -14.28 15.93 0.75
CA ILE A 114 -13.27 14.93 0.46
C ILE A 114 -11.93 15.32 1.10
N ALA A 115 -11.46 16.55 0.88
CA ALA A 115 -10.20 17.03 1.43
C ALA A 115 -10.18 16.97 2.97
N ARG A 116 -11.26 17.40 3.63
CA ARG A 116 -11.38 17.32 5.09
C ARG A 116 -11.37 15.90 5.61
N THR A 117 -11.98 14.97 4.88
CA THR A 117 -12.08 13.56 5.29
C THR A 117 -10.76 12.82 5.11
N ILE A 118 -9.96 13.16 4.10
CA ILE A 118 -8.65 12.54 3.83
C ILE A 118 -7.56 13.10 4.75
N ASN A 119 -7.58 14.39 5.08
CA ASN A 119 -6.51 15.10 5.79
C ASN A 119 -6.49 14.83 7.30
N THR A 120 -6.62 13.60 7.72
CA THR A 120 -6.71 13.30 9.16
C THR A 120 -5.37 13.20 9.87
N GLU A 121 -4.25 12.95 9.22
CA GLU A 121 -2.89 13.00 9.81
C GLU A 121 -1.83 13.12 8.70
N GLU A 122 -0.99 14.14 8.76
CA GLU A 122 0.25 14.15 7.97
C GLU A 122 1.18 13.05 8.49
N ARG A 123 1.39 12.02 7.69
CA ARG A 123 2.33 10.94 7.98
C ARG A 123 3.47 10.99 6.99
N TYR A 124 4.67 10.87 7.50
CA TYR A 124 5.87 10.82 6.68
C TYR A 124 6.44 9.39 6.61
N ILE A 125 6.92 9.00 5.43
CA ILE A 125 7.58 7.69 5.22
C ILE A 125 8.83 7.62 6.09
N THR A 126 9.56 8.73 6.21
CA THR A 126 10.81 8.86 6.96
C THR A 126 10.63 9.49 8.36
N GLU A 127 9.41 9.51 8.88
CA GLU A 127 9.11 10.06 10.22
C GLU A 127 9.96 9.41 11.32
N GLY A 128 10.56 10.24 12.19
CA GLY A 128 11.41 9.78 13.29
C GLY A 128 12.74 9.13 12.87
N ILE A 129 13.08 9.14 11.56
CA ILE A 129 14.33 8.59 11.03
C ILE A 129 15.32 9.69 10.69
N CYS A 130 14.85 10.78 10.12
CA CYS A 130 15.65 11.96 9.79
C CYS A 130 14.84 13.24 10.00
N SER A 131 15.55 14.35 10.06
CA SER A 131 15.03 15.70 10.27
C SER A 131 15.67 16.68 9.28
N ALA A 132 15.11 17.87 9.16
CA ALA A 132 15.66 18.92 8.30
C ALA A 132 17.19 19.14 8.58
N GLY A 133 17.97 19.25 7.52
CA GLY A 133 19.42 19.36 7.57
C GLY A 133 20.19 18.04 7.60
N ASP A 134 19.52 16.90 7.86
CA ASP A 134 20.19 15.60 7.83
C ASP A 134 20.57 15.18 6.39
N THR A 135 21.75 14.58 6.24
CA THR A 135 22.16 13.88 5.01
C THR A 135 21.71 12.43 5.08
N VAL A 136 21.02 11.97 4.05
CA VAL A 136 20.51 10.60 3.91
C VAL A 136 21.13 9.94 2.68
N LEU A 137 21.78 8.79 2.85
CA LEU A 137 22.36 8.04 1.74
C LEU A 137 21.37 6.99 1.24
N LEU A 138 20.95 7.12 -0.02
CA LEU A 138 20.06 6.20 -0.72
C LEU A 138 20.89 5.29 -1.64
N VAL A 139 20.98 4.01 -1.31
CA VAL A 139 21.71 3.01 -2.10
C VAL A 139 20.72 2.19 -2.90
N MET A 140 20.63 2.45 -4.20
CA MET A 140 19.59 1.92 -5.08
C MET A 140 20.19 1.04 -6.19
N PRO A 141 20.14 -0.28 -6.06
CA PRO A 141 20.59 -1.18 -7.11
C PRO A 141 19.76 -0.98 -8.39
N GLN A 142 20.44 -1.07 -9.53
CA GLN A 142 19.82 -1.01 -10.86
C GLN A 142 19.91 -2.40 -11.51
N ASP A 143 19.17 -3.34 -10.96
CA ASP A 143 19.10 -4.70 -11.49
C ASP A 143 18.08 -4.84 -12.64
N SER A 144 17.93 -6.07 -13.17
CA SER A 144 17.03 -6.35 -14.28
C SER A 144 15.54 -6.12 -13.95
N SER A 145 15.18 -6.03 -12.67
CA SER A 145 13.81 -5.76 -12.22
C SER A 145 13.50 -4.26 -12.15
N ALA A 146 14.51 -3.40 -12.21
CA ALA A 146 14.33 -1.95 -12.24
C ALA A 146 13.75 -1.51 -13.59
N PRO A 147 12.74 -0.63 -13.63
CA PRO A 147 12.20 -0.11 -14.88
C PRO A 147 13.26 0.69 -15.63
N LYS A 148 13.43 0.41 -16.93
CA LYS A 148 14.39 1.16 -17.75
C LYS A 148 14.07 2.66 -17.77
N GLY A 149 15.06 3.48 -17.44
CA GLY A 149 14.99 4.94 -17.53
C GLY A 149 14.22 5.64 -16.40
N ARG A 150 13.81 4.92 -15.33
CA ARG A 150 13.18 5.54 -14.16
C ARG A 150 13.45 4.75 -12.87
N LEU A 151 13.36 5.44 -11.75
CA LEU A 151 13.35 4.81 -10.43
C LEU A 151 11.99 4.13 -10.17
N ILE A 152 11.97 3.18 -9.24
CA ILE A 152 10.73 2.59 -8.76
C ILE A 152 9.99 3.55 -7.82
N LYS A 153 8.68 3.40 -7.72
CA LYS A 153 7.81 4.30 -6.96
C LYS A 153 8.29 4.55 -5.52
N PRO A 154 8.66 3.55 -4.71
CA PRO A 154 9.16 3.79 -3.35
C PRO A 154 10.41 4.68 -3.29
N GLN A 155 11.33 4.52 -4.23
CA GLN A 155 12.55 5.34 -4.31
C GLN A 155 12.20 6.79 -4.61
N VAL A 156 11.33 7.03 -5.59
CA VAL A 156 10.89 8.39 -5.96
C VAL A 156 10.16 9.08 -4.80
N GLU A 157 9.23 8.39 -4.14
CA GLU A 157 8.46 8.94 -3.03
C GLU A 157 9.36 9.32 -1.83
N VAL A 158 10.32 8.47 -1.47
CA VAL A 158 11.28 8.77 -0.39
C VAL A 158 12.19 9.94 -0.76
N ILE A 159 12.74 10.00 -1.97
CA ILE A 159 13.57 11.13 -2.42
C ILE A 159 12.76 12.42 -2.34
N ARG A 160 11.54 12.42 -2.85
CA ARG A 160 10.66 13.59 -2.84
C ARG A 160 10.34 14.04 -1.41
N GLU A 161 9.97 13.13 -0.53
CA GLU A 161 9.67 13.46 0.86
C GLU A 161 10.90 14.02 1.60
N LEU A 162 12.09 13.43 1.39
CA LEU A 162 13.33 13.94 1.99
C LEU A 162 13.60 15.39 1.58
N LEU A 163 13.38 15.74 0.31
CA LEU A 163 13.53 17.11 -0.20
C LEU A 163 12.49 18.05 0.43
N ASP A 164 11.22 17.63 0.48
CA ASP A 164 10.13 18.42 1.07
C ASP A 164 10.37 18.68 2.56
N ARG A 165 11.04 17.75 3.27
CA ARG A 165 11.42 17.86 4.68
C ARG A 165 12.75 18.59 4.93
N GLY A 166 13.39 19.12 3.89
CA GLY A 166 14.66 19.85 4.01
C GLY A 166 15.87 18.96 4.33
N CYS A 167 15.80 17.64 4.04
CA CYS A 167 16.93 16.74 4.10
C CYS A 167 17.75 16.81 2.82
N THR A 168 18.99 16.31 2.86
CA THR A 168 19.89 16.19 1.69
C THR A 168 19.99 14.72 1.27
N PRO A 169 19.22 14.24 0.28
CA PRO A 169 19.35 12.89 -0.23
C PRO A 169 20.58 12.77 -1.16
N ILE A 170 21.46 11.83 -0.87
CA ILE A 170 22.56 11.43 -1.74
C ILE A 170 22.24 10.06 -2.31
N CYS A 171 22.31 9.91 -3.62
CA CYS A 171 21.93 8.69 -4.33
C CYS A 171 23.13 8.02 -4.96
N CYS A 172 23.26 6.72 -4.79
CA CYS A 172 24.29 5.92 -5.47
C CYS A 172 23.79 4.48 -5.71
N GLN A 173 24.52 3.76 -6.56
CA GLN A 173 24.42 2.30 -6.66
C GLN A 173 25.28 1.64 -5.57
N PRO A 174 25.07 0.34 -5.25
CA PRO A 174 25.89 -0.35 -4.25
C PRO A 174 27.40 -0.23 -4.50
N GLU A 175 27.81 -0.33 -5.75
CA GLU A 175 29.24 -0.25 -6.18
C GLU A 175 29.83 1.14 -5.94
N GLY A 176 29.01 2.19 -5.98
CA GLY A 176 29.38 3.58 -5.74
C GLY A 176 29.34 4.00 -4.27
N MET A 177 28.89 3.13 -3.34
CA MET A 177 28.63 3.52 -1.96
C MET A 177 29.90 4.01 -1.24
N VAL A 178 31.05 3.35 -1.43
CA VAL A 178 32.31 3.74 -0.79
C VAL A 178 32.74 5.13 -1.26
N ALA A 179 32.65 5.40 -2.55
CA ALA A 179 32.97 6.72 -3.10
C ALA A 179 32.02 7.80 -2.60
N ALA A 180 30.73 7.49 -2.54
CA ALA A 180 29.70 8.41 -2.01
C ALA A 180 29.98 8.76 -0.55
N LEU A 181 30.25 7.76 0.31
CA LEU A 181 30.61 7.99 1.72
C LEU A 181 31.89 8.81 1.89
N SER A 182 32.89 8.56 1.05
CA SER A 182 34.18 9.32 1.09
C SER A 182 34.03 10.78 0.66
N ALA A 183 33.00 11.11 -0.09
CA ALA A 183 32.73 12.49 -0.55
C ALA A 183 31.95 13.31 0.49
N LEU A 184 31.42 12.68 1.57
CA LEU A 184 30.69 13.36 2.62
C LEU A 184 31.62 13.94 3.67
N ALA A 185 31.32 15.16 4.12
CA ALA A 185 32.08 15.81 5.22
C ALA A 185 31.84 15.13 6.59
N SER A 186 30.72 14.41 6.73
CA SER A 186 30.35 13.66 7.93
C SER A 186 29.52 12.43 7.53
N PRO A 187 29.48 11.38 8.37
CA PRO A 187 28.63 10.22 8.09
C PRO A 187 27.16 10.62 7.91
N PRO A 188 26.41 9.94 7.00
CA PRO A 188 25.00 10.21 6.83
C PRO A 188 24.21 9.82 8.09
N LYS A 189 23.06 10.43 8.32
CA LYS A 189 22.15 10.10 9.42
C LYS A 189 21.66 8.65 9.34
N VAL A 190 21.36 8.22 8.12
CA VAL A 190 20.84 6.88 7.83
C VAL A 190 21.21 6.47 6.42
N VAL A 191 21.39 5.17 6.22
CA VAL A 191 21.49 4.53 4.90
C VAL A 191 20.17 3.81 4.61
N ILE A 192 19.57 4.10 3.46
CA ILE A 192 18.32 3.49 2.99
C ILE A 192 18.63 2.74 1.69
N THR A 193 18.26 1.46 1.62
CA THR A 193 18.53 0.64 0.43
C THR A 193 17.33 -0.24 0.06
N ASP A 194 17.39 -0.96 -1.04
CA ASP A 194 16.44 -2.03 -1.31
C ASP A 194 16.77 -3.25 -0.44
N SER A 195 15.74 -3.94 0.07
CA SER A 195 15.95 -5.10 0.96
C SER A 195 16.77 -6.22 0.30
N SER A 196 16.73 -6.33 -1.03
CA SER A 196 17.53 -7.28 -1.81
C SER A 196 19.03 -6.98 -1.78
N ALA A 197 19.42 -5.74 -1.46
CA ALA A 197 20.83 -5.31 -1.41
C ALA A 197 21.42 -5.32 0.02
N PHE A 198 20.67 -5.69 1.04
CA PHE A 198 21.13 -5.69 2.42
C PHE A 198 22.48 -6.42 2.62
N ALA A 199 22.65 -7.59 2.01
CA ALA A 199 23.86 -8.39 2.17
C ALA A 199 25.13 -7.67 1.65
N VAL A 200 24.98 -6.84 0.61
CA VAL A 200 26.08 -6.08 -0.01
C VAL A 200 26.30 -4.76 0.72
N VAL A 201 25.22 -4.08 1.13
CA VAL A 201 25.27 -2.74 1.72
C VAL A 201 25.66 -2.78 3.20
N LYS A 202 25.15 -3.73 3.98
CA LYS A 202 25.41 -3.82 5.44
C LYS A 202 26.89 -3.76 5.83
N PRO A 203 27.80 -4.49 5.18
CA PRO A 203 29.23 -4.44 5.52
C PRO A 203 29.90 -3.07 5.27
N LEU A 204 29.28 -2.21 4.44
CA LEU A 204 29.82 -0.92 4.04
C LEU A 204 29.25 0.24 4.89
N VAL A 205 28.24 -0.01 5.72
CA VAL A 205 27.62 1.02 6.55
C VAL A 205 28.60 1.45 7.66
N PRO A 206 28.88 2.75 7.83
CA PRO A 206 29.75 3.23 8.88
C PRO A 206 29.20 2.88 10.27
N GLN A 207 30.10 2.65 11.23
CA GLN A 207 29.72 2.36 12.62
C GLN A 207 28.85 3.50 13.19
N GLY A 208 27.76 3.14 13.84
CA GLY A 208 26.82 4.10 14.43
C GLY A 208 25.81 4.71 13.46
N VAL A 209 25.89 4.40 12.15
CA VAL A 209 24.91 4.81 11.16
C VAL A 209 23.80 3.74 11.05
N ALA A 210 22.55 4.17 11.12
CA ALA A 210 21.41 3.27 10.96
C ALA A 210 21.30 2.78 9.51
N LEU A 211 20.87 1.52 9.33
CA LEU A 211 20.55 0.93 8.05
C LEU A 211 19.08 0.51 8.02
N THR A 212 18.36 0.93 6.99
CA THR A 212 16.97 0.50 6.74
C THR A 212 16.73 0.28 5.25
N SER A 213 15.51 -0.10 4.88
CA SER A 213 15.15 -0.24 3.46
C SER A 213 13.86 0.48 3.12
N PHE A 214 13.70 0.77 1.81
CA PHE A 214 12.43 1.29 1.30
C PHE A 214 11.26 0.41 1.69
N SER A 215 11.40 -0.91 1.65
CA SER A 215 10.35 -1.86 2.04
C SER A 215 9.98 -1.76 3.52
N ILE A 216 10.94 -1.57 4.43
CA ILE A 216 10.68 -1.36 5.87
C ILE A 216 10.01 -0.01 6.11
N LEU A 217 10.48 1.06 5.45
CA LEU A 217 9.85 2.38 5.53
C LEU A 217 8.38 2.31 5.11
N PHE A 218 8.09 1.66 3.98
CA PHE A 218 6.72 1.49 3.50
C PHE A 218 5.90 0.53 4.37
N ALA A 219 6.50 -0.48 4.97
CA ALA A 219 5.83 -1.35 5.96
C ALA A 219 5.34 -0.55 7.16
N ARG A 220 6.15 0.40 7.65
CA ARG A 220 5.79 1.32 8.72
C ARG A 220 4.75 2.35 8.28
N TYR A 221 4.93 2.95 7.11
CA TYR A 221 4.05 3.98 6.57
C TYR A 221 2.65 3.46 6.25
N LYS A 222 2.55 2.25 5.65
CA LYS A 222 1.29 1.67 5.17
C LYS A 222 0.69 0.62 6.09
N GLY A 223 1.47 0.01 6.97
CA GLY A 223 1.04 -1.09 7.83
C GLY A 223 1.17 -0.81 9.31
N ASP A 224 1.26 -1.90 10.06
CA ASP A 224 1.57 -1.96 11.48
C ASP A 224 2.97 -2.57 11.62
N ILE A 225 3.97 -1.71 11.88
CA ILE A 225 5.38 -2.15 11.93
C ILE A 225 5.65 -3.08 13.10
N GLU A 226 4.97 -2.88 14.22
CA GLU A 226 5.18 -3.74 15.39
C GLU A 226 4.63 -5.15 15.13
N LEU A 227 3.44 -5.25 14.55
CA LEU A 227 2.89 -6.54 14.09
C LEU A 227 3.85 -7.23 13.11
N PHE A 228 4.41 -6.50 12.16
CA PHE A 228 5.36 -7.08 11.21
C PHE A 228 6.67 -7.52 11.85
N ARG A 229 7.16 -6.81 12.88
CA ARG A 229 8.33 -7.20 13.66
C ARG A 229 8.06 -8.46 14.49
N GLU A 230 6.90 -8.54 15.15
CA GLU A 230 6.48 -9.75 15.87
C GLU A 230 6.37 -10.95 14.92
N GLY A 231 5.74 -10.76 13.76
CA GLY A 231 5.68 -11.79 12.71
C GLY A 231 7.07 -12.20 12.23
N ALA A 232 8.02 -11.28 12.08
CA ALA A 232 9.39 -11.64 11.71
C ALA A 232 10.15 -12.40 12.80
N LYS A 233 9.90 -12.11 14.08
CA LYS A 233 10.42 -12.94 15.19
C LYS A 233 9.82 -14.34 15.16
N HIS A 234 8.51 -14.45 14.95
CA HIS A 234 7.84 -15.74 14.79
C HIS A 234 8.41 -16.53 13.60
N LEU A 235 8.66 -15.89 12.46
CA LEU A 235 9.28 -16.49 11.28
C LEU A 235 10.58 -17.22 11.61
N LEU A 236 11.41 -16.65 12.47
CA LEU A 236 12.72 -17.25 12.86
C LEU A 236 12.58 -18.48 13.75
N SER A 237 11.42 -18.72 14.34
CA SER A 237 11.11 -19.85 15.24
C SER A 237 10.19 -20.89 14.61
N LEU A 238 9.89 -20.81 13.33
CA LEU A 238 9.00 -21.74 12.63
C LEU A 238 9.61 -23.15 12.56
N PRO A 239 8.75 -24.20 12.62
CA PRO A 239 9.19 -25.56 12.42
C PRO A 239 9.64 -25.83 10.98
N ALA A 240 10.39 -26.93 10.79
CA ALA A 240 10.99 -27.28 9.49
C ALA A 240 9.95 -27.68 8.41
N ASP A 241 8.71 -27.95 8.78
CA ASP A 241 7.59 -28.30 7.91
C ASP A 241 6.53 -27.20 7.79
N ALA A 242 6.87 -25.97 8.23
CA ALA A 242 5.96 -24.84 8.24
C ALA A 242 5.38 -24.50 6.86
N LYS A 243 4.14 -24.03 6.86
CA LYS A 243 3.43 -23.52 5.67
C LYS A 243 3.45 -21.99 5.64
N ILE A 244 4.06 -21.43 4.62
CA ILE A 244 4.29 -20.01 4.46
C ILE A 244 3.49 -19.50 3.26
N LEU A 245 2.70 -18.44 3.46
CA LEU A 245 2.06 -17.71 2.37
C LEU A 245 2.88 -16.48 2.01
N ILE A 246 3.37 -16.39 0.79
CA ILE A 246 3.92 -15.17 0.21
C ILE A 246 2.79 -14.47 -0.54
N ALA A 247 2.42 -13.26 -0.06
CA ALA A 247 1.28 -12.51 -0.59
C ALA A 247 1.74 -11.24 -1.32
N GLU A 248 1.62 -11.25 -2.64
CA GLU A 248 1.87 -10.09 -3.48
C GLU A 248 0.60 -9.26 -3.63
N ALA A 249 0.71 -7.93 -3.55
CA ALA A 249 -0.42 -7.04 -3.73
C ALA A 249 -0.80 -6.84 -5.20
N CYS A 250 0.17 -6.88 -6.10
CA CYS A 250 -0.02 -6.71 -7.54
C CYS A 250 0.23 -8.02 -8.30
N SER A 251 -0.32 -8.08 -9.50
CA SER A 251 0.04 -9.11 -10.48
C SER A 251 1.11 -8.54 -11.41
N HIS A 252 2.26 -9.17 -11.48
CA HIS A 252 3.33 -8.81 -12.41
C HIS A 252 3.90 -10.06 -13.04
N ILE A 253 4.57 -9.92 -14.17
CA ILE A 253 5.26 -11.04 -14.82
C ILE A 253 6.55 -11.30 -14.02
N PRO A 254 6.72 -12.50 -13.42
CA PRO A 254 7.91 -12.83 -12.67
C PRO A 254 9.18 -12.73 -13.52
N GLN A 255 10.22 -12.14 -12.95
CA GLN A 255 11.54 -12.09 -13.56
C GLN A 255 12.52 -13.00 -12.83
N SER A 256 13.68 -13.28 -13.44
CA SER A 256 14.70 -14.18 -12.88
C SER A 256 15.21 -13.78 -11.50
N GLU A 257 15.13 -12.49 -11.16
CA GLU A 257 15.59 -11.91 -9.89
C GLU A 257 14.43 -11.44 -8.99
N ASP A 258 13.22 -11.94 -9.22
CA ASP A 258 12.03 -11.56 -8.46
C ASP A 258 12.19 -11.83 -6.97
N ILE A 259 11.88 -10.82 -6.14
CA ILE A 259 12.06 -10.89 -4.69
C ILE A 259 11.12 -11.92 -4.08
N GLY A 260 9.82 -11.84 -4.40
CA GLY A 260 8.79 -12.69 -3.80
C GLY A 260 8.83 -14.14 -4.29
N ARG A 261 9.21 -14.35 -5.55
CA ARG A 261 9.13 -15.65 -6.21
C ARG A 261 10.45 -16.40 -6.28
N VAL A 262 11.59 -15.70 -6.15
CA VAL A 262 12.92 -16.30 -6.27
C VAL A 262 13.79 -16.05 -5.04
N LYS A 263 14.05 -14.78 -4.71
CA LYS A 263 15.02 -14.43 -3.66
C LYS A 263 14.53 -14.83 -2.26
N LEU A 264 13.30 -14.47 -1.93
CA LEU A 264 12.70 -14.75 -0.62
C LEU A 264 12.50 -16.25 -0.37
N PRO A 265 11.92 -17.07 -1.28
CA PRO A 265 11.85 -18.51 -1.13
C PRO A 265 13.20 -19.17 -0.92
N ARG A 266 14.23 -18.75 -1.67
CA ARG A 266 15.60 -19.27 -1.51
C ARG A 266 16.17 -18.94 -0.13
N LEU A 267 15.95 -17.71 0.36
CA LEU A 267 16.42 -17.29 1.67
C LEU A 267 15.69 -18.04 2.80
N LEU A 268 14.38 -18.24 2.66
CA LEU A 268 13.56 -19.01 3.61
C LEU A 268 14.03 -20.45 3.72
N ARG A 269 14.22 -21.15 2.58
CA ARG A 269 14.74 -22.55 2.60
C ARG A 269 16.13 -22.63 3.21
N LYS A 270 17.01 -21.67 2.88
CA LYS A 270 18.35 -21.62 3.50
C LYS A 270 18.29 -21.46 5.02
N LYS A 271 17.30 -20.73 5.55
CA LYS A 271 17.18 -20.40 6.97
C LYS A 271 16.41 -21.43 7.77
N LEU A 272 15.30 -21.96 7.21
CA LEU A 272 14.36 -22.85 7.90
C LEU A 272 14.49 -24.32 7.46
N GLY A 273 15.14 -24.59 6.34
CA GLY A 273 15.27 -25.94 5.76
C GLY A 273 14.38 -26.14 4.52
N GLU A 274 14.62 -27.26 3.82
CA GLU A 274 13.91 -27.58 2.57
C GLU A 274 12.50 -28.14 2.78
N GLY A 275 12.14 -28.52 4.03
CA GLY A 275 10.84 -29.11 4.36
C GLY A 275 9.66 -28.12 4.36
N ILE A 276 9.90 -26.82 4.34
CA ILE A 276 8.85 -25.80 4.35
C ILE A 276 8.04 -25.81 3.05
N THR A 277 6.74 -25.58 3.17
CA THR A 277 5.83 -25.38 2.04
C THR A 277 5.61 -23.88 1.82
N ILE A 278 5.76 -23.41 0.60
CA ILE A 278 5.59 -22.00 0.25
C ILE A 278 4.53 -21.88 -0.85
N ASP A 279 3.40 -21.23 -0.52
CA ASP A 279 2.39 -20.83 -1.47
C ASP A 279 2.61 -19.35 -1.83
N ILE A 280 2.42 -19.02 -3.10
CA ILE A 280 2.57 -17.64 -3.59
C ILE A 280 1.29 -17.22 -4.28
N VAL A 281 0.70 -16.11 -3.81
CA VAL A 281 -0.52 -15.52 -4.39
C VAL A 281 -0.27 -14.08 -4.81
N GLY A 282 -0.99 -13.61 -5.83
CA GLY A 282 -0.85 -12.24 -6.34
C GLY A 282 -2.20 -11.55 -6.56
N GLY A 283 -2.18 -10.22 -6.48
CA GLY A 283 -3.35 -9.41 -6.80
C GLY A 283 -4.56 -9.67 -5.91
N ASN A 284 -5.64 -10.16 -6.49
CA ASN A 284 -6.91 -10.43 -5.79
C ASN A 284 -7.03 -11.84 -5.22
N ASP A 285 -6.01 -12.70 -5.40
CA ASP A 285 -6.05 -14.11 -5.00
C ASP A 285 -5.64 -14.33 -3.53
N PHE A 286 -5.67 -13.26 -2.72
CA PHE A 286 -5.43 -13.36 -1.28
C PHE A 286 -6.54 -14.21 -0.65
N PRO A 287 -6.21 -15.33 0.02
CA PRO A 287 -7.20 -16.28 0.49
C PRO A 287 -8.13 -15.69 1.55
N GLU A 288 -9.39 -16.13 1.55
CA GLU A 288 -10.34 -15.81 2.63
C GLU A 288 -10.00 -16.57 3.91
N ASP A 289 -9.62 -17.85 3.78
CA ASP A 289 -9.14 -18.68 4.91
C ASP A 289 -7.61 -18.70 4.93
N LEU A 290 -7.05 -18.10 5.98
CA LEU A 290 -5.61 -17.99 6.23
C LEU A 290 -5.12 -19.05 7.25
N THR A 291 -6.02 -19.74 7.96
CA THR A 291 -5.70 -20.58 9.10
C THR A 291 -4.82 -21.79 8.77
N LYS A 292 -4.71 -22.13 7.50
CA LYS A 292 -3.82 -23.20 7.01
C LYS A 292 -2.35 -22.80 6.92
N TYR A 293 -2.01 -21.53 7.16
CA TYR A 293 -0.65 -21.01 7.12
C TYR A 293 -0.15 -20.66 8.51
N ASP A 294 1.12 -20.94 8.76
CA ASP A 294 1.80 -20.58 10.00
C ASP A 294 2.20 -19.10 10.00
N ILE A 295 2.46 -18.55 8.80
CA ILE A 295 2.80 -17.13 8.63
C ILE A 295 2.49 -16.64 7.22
N ILE A 296 2.20 -15.35 7.13
CA ILE A 296 2.03 -14.61 5.87
C ILE A 296 3.20 -13.62 5.72
N ILE A 297 3.87 -13.63 4.58
CA ILE A 297 4.89 -12.64 4.23
C ILE A 297 4.35 -11.78 3.09
N HIS A 298 3.96 -10.55 3.41
CA HIS A 298 3.32 -9.63 2.47
C HIS A 298 4.35 -8.75 1.77
N CYS A 299 4.15 -8.48 0.48
CA CYS A 299 5.02 -7.54 -0.25
C CYS A 299 4.83 -6.09 0.26
N GLY A 300 5.70 -5.17 -0.20
CA GLY A 300 5.65 -3.75 0.18
C GLY A 300 4.41 -2.98 -0.28
N ALA A 301 3.55 -3.58 -1.10
CA ALA A 301 2.33 -2.97 -1.64
C ALA A 301 2.57 -1.55 -2.19
N CYS A 302 3.66 -1.35 -2.94
CA CYS A 302 4.11 -0.04 -3.41
C CYS A 302 3.06 0.71 -4.25
N MET A 303 2.23 -0.04 -5.01
CA MET A 303 1.16 0.49 -5.88
C MET A 303 -0.20 0.61 -5.18
N PHE A 304 -0.30 0.25 -3.91
CA PHE A 304 -1.55 0.23 -3.16
C PHE A 304 -1.54 1.23 -2.01
N ASN A 305 -2.73 1.65 -1.58
CA ASN A 305 -2.90 2.54 -0.44
C ASN A 305 -2.70 1.80 0.90
N ARG A 306 -2.65 2.58 1.99
CA ARG A 306 -2.51 2.08 3.35
C ARG A 306 -3.66 1.15 3.75
N ARG A 307 -4.90 1.52 3.40
CA ARG A 307 -6.11 0.75 3.73
C ARG A 307 -6.04 -0.69 3.22
N TYR A 308 -5.52 -0.89 2.03
CA TYR A 308 -5.34 -2.23 1.47
C TYR A 308 -4.40 -3.12 2.30
N VAL A 309 -3.32 -2.55 2.80
CA VAL A 309 -2.39 -3.29 3.67
C VAL A 309 -3.05 -3.58 5.01
N LEU A 310 -3.73 -2.58 5.61
CA LEU A 310 -4.41 -2.73 6.89
C LEU A 310 -5.56 -3.73 6.83
N SER A 311 -6.32 -3.81 5.74
CA SER A 311 -7.40 -4.80 5.60
C SER A 311 -6.87 -6.23 5.63
N ARG A 312 -5.74 -6.50 4.94
CA ARG A 312 -5.08 -7.82 4.97
C ARG A 312 -4.47 -8.13 6.35
N THR A 313 -3.88 -7.13 6.98
CA THR A 313 -3.33 -7.25 8.34
C THR A 313 -4.44 -7.56 9.36
N SER A 314 -5.58 -6.86 9.25
CA SER A 314 -6.75 -7.11 10.10
C SER A 314 -7.31 -8.52 9.91
N GLN A 315 -7.42 -8.98 8.67
CA GLN A 315 -7.88 -10.35 8.36
C GLN A 315 -6.94 -11.40 8.97
N ALA A 316 -5.61 -11.24 8.83
CA ALA A 316 -4.63 -12.12 9.43
C ALA A 316 -4.76 -12.15 10.97
N LYS A 317 -4.87 -10.96 11.59
CA LYS A 317 -5.05 -10.81 13.03
C LYS A 317 -6.34 -11.46 13.54
N GLN A 318 -7.46 -11.26 12.85
CA GLN A 318 -8.75 -11.88 13.22
C GLN A 318 -8.71 -13.40 13.18
N GLN A 319 -7.92 -13.98 12.28
CA GLN A 319 -7.75 -15.42 12.14
C GLN A 319 -6.57 -15.99 12.95
N GLY A 320 -5.88 -15.16 13.74
CA GLY A 320 -4.77 -15.58 14.58
C GLY A 320 -3.51 -16.00 13.82
N VAL A 321 -3.36 -15.57 12.55
CA VAL A 321 -2.22 -15.95 11.70
C VAL A 321 -1.17 -14.84 11.76
N ALA A 322 0.08 -15.20 12.05
CA ALA A 322 1.20 -14.28 12.08
C ALA A 322 1.42 -13.64 10.68
N MET A 323 1.79 -12.37 10.66
CA MET A 323 2.06 -11.67 9.40
C MET A 323 3.28 -10.79 9.51
N THR A 324 4.10 -10.77 8.47
CA THR A 324 5.25 -9.87 8.33
C THR A 324 5.33 -9.30 6.91
N ASN A 325 6.31 -8.43 6.67
CA ASN A 325 6.57 -7.79 5.37
C ASN A 325 7.89 -8.31 4.79
N TYR A 326 8.05 -8.28 3.45
CA TYR A 326 9.27 -8.70 2.75
C TYR A 326 10.54 -8.08 3.35
N GLY A 327 10.55 -6.76 3.53
CA GLY A 327 11.71 -6.04 4.05
C GLY A 327 12.03 -6.42 5.48
N VAL A 328 11.01 -6.50 6.34
CA VAL A 328 11.16 -6.85 7.76
C VAL A 328 11.61 -8.31 7.91
N ALA A 329 11.01 -9.23 7.13
CA ALA A 329 11.43 -10.63 7.10
C ALA A 329 12.89 -10.81 6.66
N MET A 330 13.30 -10.13 5.57
CA MET A 330 14.67 -10.21 5.07
C MET A 330 15.67 -9.60 6.06
N ALA A 331 15.33 -8.46 6.68
CA ALA A 331 16.16 -7.84 7.70
C ALA A 331 16.37 -8.78 8.90
N ALA A 332 15.30 -9.36 9.43
CA ALA A 332 15.37 -10.32 10.53
C ALA A 332 16.23 -11.56 10.19
N MET A 333 16.05 -12.16 9.02
CA MET A 333 16.85 -13.30 8.58
C MET A 333 18.33 -12.98 8.39
N LEU A 334 18.68 -11.72 8.08
CA LEU A 334 20.05 -11.23 7.89
C LEU A 334 20.63 -10.57 9.15
N GLY A 335 19.90 -10.56 10.28
CA GLY A 335 20.33 -9.95 11.53
C GLY A 335 20.51 -8.44 11.42
N ILE A 336 19.60 -7.76 10.72
CA ILE A 336 19.51 -6.30 10.62
C ILE A 336 18.35 -5.87 11.52
N GLU A 337 18.61 -5.00 12.49
CA GLU A 337 17.61 -4.48 13.45
C GLU A 337 16.96 -3.18 12.94
#